data_92d0a4bcbb5e8c17c28aff8ca9ec40aa
#
_entry.id   92d0a4bcbb5e8c17c28aff8ca9ec40aa
#
_cell.length_a   1.000
_cell.length_b   1.000
_cell.length_c   1.000
_cell.angle_alpha   90.00
_cell.angle_beta   90.00
_cell.angle_gamma   90.00
#
_symmetry.space_group_name_H-M   'P 1'
#
loop_
_entity.id
_entity.type
_entity.pdbx_description
1 polymer ?
#
loop_
_entity_poly.entity_id
_entity_poly.type
_entity_poly.pdbx_seq_one_letter_code
_entity_poly.pdbx_strand_id
1 'polypeptide(L)'
;MLKTVKYLPLLWALSMMPLSAKTDDTAPVVDHLSVATMMIFDGKYDKAREELDNVDPSSQEFDAEKYYTMLGVLDVKEEKYQDSITNFNKAVEATKIKVYTAPPKAKESKEYLFSLFSEKKEAPKKVAIEPTFDAEKIRTEKLGRLHINLSKSYYKLKDYANTIKELDLAGEMGQDQAGLFTLRAECYWKLKEYNGALEALSRGGELFPEDKKLLKQKFYYFAELKLYQAAIDASKAYMEKGEATDKEYVALAQMLLSGEQLDSAIKVLEEAKILFPATPKIAMLLGHAYLKRDMVHITANLFEQASYYDDNYTKEASEMYRRAKDLPHALYLNSKLSNNKEKLKQKVAIFVDRGEFEKIIGLKDGLNRYGLLSDDNLRYALAYAYFMVKDYDQAEIHFKKISDSSLFSKATIIRKSIEKCKNNSLECL
;
A
#
# COMPACT_ATOMS: atom_id res chain seq x y z
N MET A 1 7.87 -36.69 -40.59
CA MET A 1 8.59 -36.62 -41.87
C MET A 1 9.62 -35.52 -41.77
N LEU A 2 10.89 -35.96 -41.66
CA LEU A 2 12.08 -35.10 -41.63
C LEU A 2 12.32 -34.50 -43.03
N LYS A 3 12.72 -33.23 -43.07
CA LYS A 3 13.50 -32.69 -44.20
C LYS A 3 14.68 -31.88 -43.63
N THR A 4 15.81 -32.53 -43.67
CA THR A 4 17.16 -32.01 -43.51
C THR A 4 17.54 -31.15 -44.70
N VAL A 5 18.00 -29.91 -44.45
CA VAL A 5 18.68 -29.08 -45.47
C VAL A 5 20.16 -29.01 -45.10
N LYS A 6 20.99 -29.55 -45.96
CA LYS A 6 22.46 -29.51 -45.92
C LYS A 6 22.93 -28.15 -46.43
N TYR A 7 23.78 -27.45 -45.66
CA TYR A 7 24.57 -26.33 -46.19
C TYR A 7 26.00 -26.78 -46.48
N LEU A 8 26.43 -26.54 -47.69
CA LEU A 8 27.76 -26.71 -48.21
C LEU A 8 28.66 -25.52 -47.83
N PRO A 9 29.91 -25.68 -47.44
CA PRO A 9 30.83 -24.56 -47.22
C PRO A 9 31.49 -24.13 -48.52
N LEU A 10 31.36 -22.85 -48.87
CA LEU A 10 32.15 -22.21 -49.94
C LEU A 10 33.47 -21.71 -49.34
N LEU A 11 34.57 -22.39 -49.69
CA LEU A 11 35.92 -21.89 -49.47
C LEU A 11 36.21 -20.78 -50.48
N TRP A 12 36.45 -19.56 -50.00
CA TRP A 12 37.11 -18.52 -50.78
C TRP A 12 38.52 -18.28 -50.24
N ALA A 13 39.52 -18.64 -51.07
CA ALA A 13 40.91 -18.29 -50.87
C ALA A 13 41.07 -16.80 -51.21
N LEU A 14 41.43 -15.95 -50.25
CA LEU A 14 41.95 -14.61 -50.50
C LEU A 14 43.45 -14.60 -50.31
N SER A 15 44.11 -14.24 -51.37
CA SER A 15 45.53 -14.05 -51.55
C SER A 15 46.09 -13.05 -50.53
N MET A 16 47.18 -13.44 -49.84
CA MET A 16 47.98 -12.57 -48.97
C MET A 16 48.70 -11.51 -49.82
N MET A 17 48.39 -10.24 -49.55
CA MET A 17 49.31 -9.12 -49.81
C MET A 17 49.81 -8.64 -48.44
N PRO A 18 51.12 -8.45 -48.23
CA PRO A 18 51.60 -7.86 -46.99
C PRO A 18 51.36 -6.37 -47.00
N LEU A 19 50.37 -5.91 -46.25
CA LEU A 19 50.27 -4.51 -45.86
C LEU A 19 51.29 -4.27 -44.76
N SER A 20 52.34 -3.53 -45.05
CA SER A 20 53.27 -3.02 -44.08
C SER A 20 52.55 -1.92 -43.27
N ALA A 21 51.87 -2.31 -42.19
CA ALA A 21 51.38 -1.37 -41.19
C ALA A 21 52.54 -0.98 -40.30
N LYS A 22 52.86 0.29 -40.25
CA LYS A 22 53.65 0.85 -39.15
C LYS A 22 52.94 0.52 -37.85
N THR A 23 53.52 -0.32 -37.04
CA THR A 23 53.12 -0.57 -35.67
C THR A 23 53.48 0.68 -34.87
N ASP A 24 52.53 1.59 -34.65
CA ASP A 24 52.56 2.43 -33.45
C ASP A 24 52.22 1.50 -32.28
N ASP A 25 53.28 1.10 -31.57
CA ASP A 25 53.24 0.20 -30.39
C ASP A 25 52.71 0.99 -29.13
N THR A 26 51.54 1.55 -29.24
CA THR A 26 50.77 1.98 -28.05
C THR A 26 49.50 1.17 -28.05
N ALA A 27 49.42 0.16 -27.17
CA ALA A 27 48.17 -0.52 -26.88
C ALA A 27 47.11 0.56 -26.57
N PRO A 28 45.88 0.46 -27.09
CA PRO A 28 44.85 1.45 -26.84
C PRO A 28 44.66 1.55 -25.32
N VAL A 29 44.89 2.76 -24.78
CA VAL A 29 44.65 3.04 -23.36
C VAL A 29 43.19 2.75 -23.10
N VAL A 30 42.94 1.77 -22.24
CA VAL A 30 41.56 1.39 -21.87
C VAL A 30 40.98 2.52 -20.99
N ASP A 31 39.85 3.11 -21.41
CA ASP A 31 39.11 4.05 -20.55
C ASP A 31 38.32 3.26 -19.52
N HIS A 32 38.98 2.91 -18.40
CA HIS A 32 38.39 2.16 -17.28
C HIS A 32 37.14 2.83 -16.70
N LEU A 33 37.05 4.18 -16.69
CA LEU A 33 35.86 4.90 -16.24
C LEU A 33 34.65 4.68 -17.15
N SER A 34 34.86 4.64 -18.45
CA SER A 34 33.78 4.37 -19.42
C SER A 34 33.35 2.91 -19.36
N VAL A 35 34.30 1.99 -19.22
CA VAL A 35 33.99 0.55 -19.05
C VAL A 35 33.23 0.31 -17.75
N ALA A 36 33.68 0.87 -16.63
CA ALA A 36 32.97 0.78 -15.35
C ALA A 36 31.52 1.32 -15.43
N THR A 37 31.34 2.45 -16.14
CA THR A 37 30.00 3.03 -16.35
C THR A 37 29.07 2.06 -17.07
N MET A 38 29.55 1.40 -18.14
CA MET A 38 28.76 0.37 -18.87
C MET A 38 28.47 -0.83 -17.97
N MET A 39 29.43 -1.28 -17.17
CA MET A 39 29.23 -2.42 -16.27
C MET A 39 28.23 -2.12 -15.15
N ILE A 40 28.21 -0.90 -14.61
CA ILE A 40 27.18 -0.46 -13.65
C ILE A 40 25.80 -0.49 -14.30
N PHE A 41 25.69 -0.02 -15.54
CA PHE A 41 24.44 -0.03 -16.29
C PHE A 41 23.94 -1.47 -16.54
N ASP A 42 24.86 -2.39 -16.86
CA ASP A 42 24.57 -3.82 -17.05
C ASP A 42 24.32 -4.59 -15.75
N GLY A 43 24.45 -3.95 -14.58
CA GLY A 43 24.29 -4.61 -13.28
C GLY A 43 25.47 -5.52 -12.87
N LYS A 44 26.64 -5.39 -13.53
CA LYS A 44 27.86 -6.16 -13.25
C LYS A 44 28.74 -5.43 -12.24
N TYR A 45 28.26 -5.31 -11.00
CA TYR A 45 28.88 -4.43 -10.00
C TYR A 45 30.30 -4.83 -9.60
N ASP A 46 30.58 -6.13 -9.41
CA ASP A 46 31.94 -6.61 -9.07
C ASP A 46 32.95 -6.21 -10.13
N LYS A 47 32.64 -6.41 -11.41
CA LYS A 47 33.50 -6.01 -12.52
C LYS A 47 33.66 -4.50 -12.65
N ALA A 48 32.57 -3.76 -12.38
CA ALA A 48 32.64 -2.30 -12.36
C ALA A 48 33.60 -1.80 -11.28
N ARG A 49 33.66 -2.48 -10.13
CA ARG A 49 34.61 -2.14 -9.06
C ARG A 49 36.04 -2.43 -9.47
N GLU A 50 36.31 -3.60 -10.04
CA GLU A 50 37.64 -3.94 -10.60
C GLU A 50 38.11 -2.89 -11.61
N GLU A 51 37.24 -2.43 -12.51
CA GLU A 51 37.58 -1.39 -13.48
C GLU A 51 37.85 -0.03 -12.81
N LEU A 52 37.10 0.34 -11.77
CA LEU A 52 37.36 1.57 -11.03
C LEU A 52 38.65 1.50 -10.22
N ASP A 53 39.03 0.33 -9.69
CA ASP A 53 40.29 0.11 -8.99
C ASP A 53 41.51 0.21 -9.92
N ASN A 54 41.33 -0.02 -11.23
CA ASN A 54 42.38 0.12 -12.25
C ASN A 54 42.56 1.57 -12.75
N VAL A 55 41.73 2.52 -12.29
CA VAL A 55 41.87 3.94 -12.64
C VAL A 55 43.08 4.53 -11.89
N ASP A 56 44.02 5.13 -12.60
CA ASP A 56 45.17 5.83 -11.98
C ASP A 56 44.78 7.27 -11.62
N PRO A 57 44.70 7.62 -10.30
CA PRO A 57 44.40 8.96 -9.87
C PRO A 57 45.49 10.00 -10.16
N SER A 58 46.71 9.55 -10.50
CA SER A 58 47.84 10.44 -10.80
C SER A 58 47.90 10.81 -12.28
N SER A 59 47.07 10.20 -13.14
CA SER A 59 46.99 10.50 -14.55
C SER A 59 46.53 11.93 -14.81
N GLN A 60 47.13 12.58 -15.83
CA GLN A 60 46.66 13.90 -16.29
C GLN A 60 45.22 13.90 -16.83
N GLU A 61 44.74 12.74 -17.25
CA GLU A 61 43.36 12.51 -17.76
C GLU A 61 42.38 12.13 -16.66
N PHE A 62 42.82 12.06 -15.40
CA PHE A 62 41.96 11.65 -14.27
C PHE A 62 40.82 12.64 -14.05
N ASP A 63 39.59 12.17 -14.29
CA ASP A 63 38.38 12.89 -14.02
C ASP A 63 37.81 12.54 -12.64
N ALA A 64 38.26 13.29 -11.61
CA ALA A 64 37.87 13.08 -10.21
C ALA A 64 36.34 13.16 -10.01
N GLU A 65 35.67 14.10 -10.69
CA GLU A 65 34.19 14.22 -10.63
C GLU A 65 33.53 12.93 -11.09
N LYS A 66 33.91 12.43 -12.29
CA LYS A 66 33.33 11.22 -12.87
C LYS A 66 33.67 9.98 -12.03
N TYR A 67 34.91 9.87 -11.60
CA TYR A 67 35.40 8.74 -10.80
C TYR A 67 34.63 8.60 -9.47
N TYR A 68 34.61 9.66 -8.65
CA TYR A 68 33.92 9.61 -7.36
C TYR A 68 32.39 9.52 -7.51
N THR A 69 31.82 10.06 -8.59
CA THR A 69 30.41 9.86 -8.89
C THR A 69 30.10 8.40 -9.16
N MET A 70 30.93 7.71 -9.95
CA MET A 70 30.75 6.28 -10.26
C MET A 70 30.92 5.40 -9.02
N LEU A 71 31.95 5.68 -8.20
CA LEU A 71 32.10 4.99 -6.91
C LEU A 71 30.88 5.16 -6.01
N GLY A 72 30.39 6.37 -5.86
CA GLY A 72 29.19 6.64 -5.05
C GLY A 72 27.95 5.93 -5.57
N VAL A 73 27.77 5.89 -6.91
CA VAL A 73 26.64 5.13 -7.54
C VAL A 73 26.80 3.64 -7.29
N LEU A 74 27.99 3.09 -7.44
CA LEU A 74 28.28 1.69 -7.20
C LEU A 74 28.02 1.29 -5.75
N ASP A 75 28.50 2.12 -4.79
CA ASP A 75 28.24 1.90 -3.36
C ASP A 75 26.76 1.91 -3.00
N VAL A 76 25.94 2.76 -3.66
CA VAL A 76 24.48 2.72 -3.50
C VAL A 76 23.91 1.40 -4.00
N LYS A 77 24.42 0.87 -5.13
CA LYS A 77 23.96 -0.42 -5.70
C LYS A 77 24.33 -1.62 -4.83
N GLU A 78 25.44 -1.52 -4.13
CA GLU A 78 25.94 -2.50 -3.17
C GLU A 78 25.39 -2.25 -1.74
N GLU A 79 24.48 -1.30 -1.56
CA GLU A 79 23.88 -0.91 -0.26
C GLU A 79 24.90 -0.38 0.76
N LYS A 80 26.08 0.06 0.32
CA LYS A 80 27.14 0.68 1.13
C LYS A 80 26.90 2.18 1.27
N TYR A 81 25.80 2.57 1.90
CA TYR A 81 25.33 3.96 1.89
C TYR A 81 26.30 4.96 2.57
N GLN A 82 27.06 4.53 3.58
CA GLN A 82 28.06 5.40 4.23
C GLN A 82 29.24 5.71 3.30
N ASP A 83 29.70 4.70 2.54
CA ASP A 83 30.78 4.89 1.56
C ASP A 83 30.29 5.74 0.39
N SER A 84 29.04 5.53 -0.05
CA SER A 84 28.44 6.35 -1.10
C SER A 84 28.39 7.85 -0.72
N ILE A 85 28.04 8.18 0.52
CA ILE A 85 28.07 9.56 1.02
C ILE A 85 29.48 10.12 0.95
N THR A 86 30.48 9.37 1.39
CA THR A 86 31.88 9.78 1.34
C THR A 86 32.32 10.06 -0.10
N ASN A 87 31.99 9.17 -1.03
CA ASN A 87 32.38 9.31 -2.43
C ASN A 87 31.59 10.42 -3.15
N PHE A 88 30.30 10.58 -2.90
CA PHE A 88 29.55 11.70 -3.48
C PHE A 88 30.02 13.06 -2.94
N ASN A 89 30.42 13.16 -1.67
CA ASN A 89 31.01 14.39 -1.14
C ASN A 89 32.35 14.73 -1.85
N LYS A 90 33.21 13.74 -2.11
CA LYS A 90 34.41 13.94 -2.93
C LYS A 90 34.06 14.38 -4.35
N ALA A 91 33.01 13.83 -4.94
CA ALA A 91 32.52 14.26 -6.25
C ALA A 91 32.02 15.71 -6.24
N VAL A 92 31.29 16.12 -5.18
CA VAL A 92 30.86 17.52 -4.98
C VAL A 92 32.05 18.46 -4.95
N GLU A 93 33.09 18.19 -4.17
CA GLU A 93 34.27 19.02 -4.12
C GLU A 93 35.03 19.06 -5.45
N ALA A 94 35.14 17.91 -6.13
CA ALA A 94 35.73 17.86 -7.48
C ALA A 94 34.93 18.69 -8.50
N THR A 95 33.60 18.67 -8.42
CA THR A 95 32.71 19.42 -9.31
C THR A 95 32.84 20.94 -9.12
N LYS A 96 33.03 21.39 -7.88
CA LYS A 96 33.22 22.82 -7.55
C LYS A 96 34.45 23.43 -8.20
N ILE A 97 35.52 22.66 -8.28
CA ILE A 97 36.84 23.15 -8.80
C ILE A 97 37.03 22.85 -10.29
N LYS A 98 36.23 21.97 -10.87
CA LYS A 98 36.38 21.54 -12.27
C LYS A 98 36.08 22.67 -13.26
N VAL A 99 36.97 22.84 -14.26
CA VAL A 99 36.75 23.77 -15.36
C VAL A 99 35.97 23.05 -16.48
N TYR A 100 34.78 23.53 -16.81
CA TYR A 100 33.99 23.04 -17.91
C TYR A 100 34.29 23.83 -19.16
N THR A 101 34.61 23.15 -20.26
CA THR A 101 34.87 23.73 -21.59
C THR A 101 33.80 23.34 -22.57
N ALA A 102 33.51 24.20 -23.53
CA ALA A 102 32.59 23.86 -24.60
C ALA A 102 33.05 22.61 -25.36
N PRO A 103 32.14 21.66 -25.68
CA PRO A 103 32.52 20.53 -26.50
C PRO A 103 33.07 21.04 -27.84
N PRO A 104 34.10 20.37 -28.41
CA PRO A 104 34.58 20.76 -29.74
C PRO A 104 33.42 20.71 -30.72
N LYS A 105 33.24 21.78 -31.50
CA LYS A 105 32.20 21.80 -32.55
C LYS A 105 32.36 20.53 -33.38
N ALA A 106 31.31 19.72 -33.43
CA ALA A 106 31.30 18.55 -34.30
C ALA A 106 31.72 19.02 -35.68
N LYS A 107 32.82 18.48 -36.21
CA LYS A 107 33.19 18.72 -37.61
C LYS A 107 31.96 18.28 -38.42
N GLU A 108 31.35 19.21 -39.17
CA GLU A 108 30.30 18.86 -40.12
C GLU A 108 30.83 17.67 -40.91
N SER A 109 30.32 16.47 -40.60
CA SER A 109 30.52 15.32 -41.45
C SER A 109 29.82 15.73 -42.74
N LYS A 110 30.62 16.11 -43.75
CA LYS A 110 30.11 16.33 -45.09
C LYS A 110 29.48 15.00 -45.52
N GLU A 111 28.17 14.89 -45.38
CA GLU A 111 27.38 13.86 -46.02
C GLU A 111 27.46 14.06 -47.53
N TYR A 112 28.63 13.82 -48.09
CA TYR A 112 28.81 13.53 -49.48
C TYR A 112 28.60 12.06 -49.66
N LEU A 113 27.40 11.58 -49.86
CA LEU A 113 27.17 10.36 -50.69
C LEU A 113 25.70 9.94 -50.89
N PHE A 114 24.69 10.67 -50.53
CA PHE A 114 23.32 10.21 -50.82
C PHE A 114 22.34 11.25 -51.39
N SER A 115 22.79 12.33 -52.00
CA SER A 115 21.93 13.37 -52.61
C SER A 115 21.70 13.24 -54.11
N LEU A 116 21.94 12.08 -54.73
CA LEU A 116 21.76 11.92 -56.17
C LEU A 116 20.36 11.47 -56.61
N PHE A 117 19.43 11.19 -55.68
CA PHE A 117 18.08 10.74 -56.05
C PHE A 117 16.95 11.28 -55.15
N SER A 118 16.95 12.50 -54.72
CA SER A 118 15.74 13.08 -54.12
C SER A 118 15.51 14.51 -54.57
N GLU A 119 14.37 14.72 -55.26
CA GLU A 119 13.85 16.03 -55.58
C GLU A 119 13.59 16.84 -54.30
N LYS A 120 14.18 18.03 -54.22
CA LYS A 120 14.02 18.98 -53.14
C LYS A 120 12.59 19.48 -53.03
N LYS A 121 11.89 19.12 -51.94
CA LYS A 121 10.90 20.01 -51.33
C LYS A 121 11.57 20.71 -50.16
N GLU A 122 11.84 21.99 -50.29
CA GLU A 122 12.38 22.82 -49.21
C GLU A 122 11.35 22.89 -48.06
N ALA A 123 11.63 22.17 -46.96
CA ALA A 123 10.94 22.41 -45.71
C ALA A 123 11.52 23.67 -45.05
N PRO A 124 10.69 24.50 -44.37
CA PRO A 124 11.16 25.73 -43.74
C PRO A 124 12.22 25.38 -42.69
N LYS A 125 13.40 25.99 -42.84
CA LYS A 125 14.49 25.90 -41.85
C LYS A 125 13.98 26.44 -40.52
N LYS A 126 13.66 25.56 -39.55
CA LYS A 126 13.62 25.94 -38.14
C LYS A 126 15.04 26.37 -37.79
N VAL A 127 15.22 27.64 -37.48
CA VAL A 127 16.45 28.16 -36.88
C VAL A 127 16.54 27.51 -35.52
N ALA A 128 17.33 26.45 -35.42
CA ALA A 128 17.69 25.87 -34.12
C ALA A 128 18.61 26.91 -33.47
N ILE A 129 18.12 27.57 -32.42
CA ILE A 129 18.96 28.37 -31.52
C ILE A 129 19.91 27.35 -30.86
N GLU A 130 21.19 27.35 -31.30
CA GLU A 130 22.21 26.54 -30.63
C GLU A 130 22.24 26.96 -29.17
N PRO A 131 22.10 26.02 -28.21
CA PRO A 131 22.19 26.37 -26.79
C PRO A 131 23.59 26.94 -26.53
N THR A 132 23.66 28.17 -26.06
CA THR A 132 24.90 28.80 -25.65
C THR A 132 25.51 28.00 -24.52
N PHE A 133 26.79 27.63 -24.64
CA PHE A 133 27.50 26.90 -23.60
C PHE A 133 27.61 27.78 -22.33
N ASP A 134 27.10 27.26 -21.23
CA ASP A 134 27.14 27.91 -19.92
C ASP A 134 27.77 26.95 -18.90
N ALA A 135 29.03 27.22 -18.53
CA ALA A 135 29.80 26.39 -17.60
C ALA A 135 29.19 26.38 -16.19
N GLU A 136 28.66 27.52 -15.73
CA GLU A 136 28.07 27.63 -14.39
C GLU A 136 26.74 26.89 -14.30
N LYS A 137 25.93 26.94 -15.35
CA LYS A 137 24.71 26.16 -15.43
C LYS A 137 25.01 24.65 -15.38
N ILE A 138 26.02 24.20 -16.13
CA ILE A 138 26.44 22.77 -16.11
C ILE A 138 26.92 22.39 -14.71
N ARG A 139 27.71 23.22 -14.05
CA ARG A 139 28.21 22.98 -12.67
C ARG A 139 27.02 22.87 -11.70
N THR A 140 26.11 23.82 -11.75
CA THR A 140 24.93 23.86 -10.88
C THR A 140 24.06 22.62 -11.06
N GLU A 141 23.78 22.20 -12.30
CA GLU A 141 23.00 20.97 -12.57
C GLU A 141 23.71 19.72 -12.05
N LYS A 142 25.05 19.62 -12.22
CA LYS A 142 25.81 18.48 -11.72
C LYS A 142 25.85 18.43 -10.20
N LEU A 143 26.07 19.55 -9.54
CA LEU A 143 25.99 19.66 -8.08
C LEU A 143 24.60 19.28 -7.59
N GLY A 144 23.54 19.76 -8.21
CA GLY A 144 22.17 19.41 -7.86
C GLY A 144 21.92 17.91 -7.94
N ARG A 145 22.38 17.23 -8.99
CA ARG A 145 22.28 15.75 -9.13
C ARG A 145 23.05 15.00 -8.05
N LEU A 146 24.25 15.48 -7.69
CA LEU A 146 25.06 14.89 -6.60
C LEU A 146 24.36 15.03 -5.26
N HIS A 147 23.77 16.19 -4.96
CA HIS A 147 23.01 16.42 -3.75
C HIS A 147 21.73 15.56 -3.70
N ILE A 148 21.06 15.32 -4.83
CA ILE A 148 19.96 14.36 -4.89
C ILE A 148 20.43 12.93 -4.57
N ASN A 149 21.60 12.51 -5.05
CA ASN A 149 22.14 11.18 -4.73
C ASN A 149 22.55 11.08 -3.26
N LEU A 150 23.16 12.12 -2.70
CA LEU A 150 23.46 12.23 -1.26
C LEU A 150 22.17 12.11 -0.43
N SER A 151 21.12 12.84 -0.81
CA SER A 151 19.83 12.78 -0.11
C SER A 151 19.25 11.38 -0.07
N LYS A 152 19.33 10.61 -1.18
CA LYS A 152 18.89 9.22 -1.24
C LYS A 152 19.71 8.31 -0.32
N SER A 153 21.03 8.52 -0.25
CA SER A 153 21.91 7.73 0.63
C SER A 153 21.63 8.01 2.11
N TYR A 154 21.46 9.28 2.49
CA TYR A 154 21.06 9.67 3.85
C TYR A 154 19.69 9.13 4.23
N TYR A 155 18.73 9.15 3.30
CA TYR A 155 17.40 8.58 3.53
C TYR A 155 17.47 7.07 3.84
N LYS A 156 18.31 6.33 3.11
CA LYS A 156 18.53 4.89 3.34
C LYS A 156 19.13 4.60 4.73
N LEU A 157 19.96 5.49 5.23
CA LEU A 157 20.49 5.46 6.60
C LEU A 157 19.49 6.00 7.65
N LYS A 158 18.29 6.43 7.23
CA LYS A 158 17.28 7.07 8.08
C LYS A 158 17.73 8.40 8.70
N ASP A 159 18.72 9.04 8.11
CA ASP A 159 19.15 10.39 8.47
C ASP A 159 18.29 11.40 7.71
N TYR A 160 17.10 11.62 8.23
CA TYR A 160 16.07 12.42 7.58
C TYR A 160 16.44 13.91 7.55
N ALA A 161 17.15 14.40 8.57
CA ALA A 161 17.58 15.79 8.63
C ALA A 161 18.59 16.12 7.52
N ASN A 162 19.63 15.28 7.36
CA ASN A 162 20.59 15.46 6.27
C ASN A 162 19.95 15.20 4.91
N THR A 163 18.95 14.29 4.80
CA THR A 163 18.18 14.10 3.56
C THR A 163 17.54 15.40 3.10
N ILE A 164 16.87 16.13 4.00
CA ILE A 164 16.21 17.41 3.69
C ILE A 164 17.27 18.45 3.30
N LYS A 165 18.33 18.56 4.07
CA LYS A 165 19.43 19.50 3.79
C LYS A 165 20.02 19.29 2.40
N GLU A 166 20.26 18.05 2.02
CA GLU A 166 20.81 17.74 0.69
C GLU A 166 19.79 18.04 -0.44
N LEU A 167 18.50 17.84 -0.21
CA LEU A 167 17.45 18.25 -1.15
C LEU A 167 17.38 19.77 -1.31
N ASP A 168 17.69 20.55 -0.25
CA ASP A 168 17.76 22.01 -0.33
C ASP A 168 18.99 22.46 -1.12
N LEU A 169 20.15 21.84 -0.88
CA LEU A 169 21.37 22.08 -1.62
C LEU A 169 21.29 21.69 -3.10
N ALA A 170 20.38 20.80 -3.46
CA ALA A 170 20.12 20.45 -4.86
C ALA A 170 19.46 21.58 -5.67
N GLY A 171 18.98 22.65 -5.02
CA GLY A 171 18.40 23.83 -5.66
C GLY A 171 17.21 23.48 -6.58
N GLU A 172 17.22 23.98 -7.81
CA GLU A 172 16.16 23.73 -8.80
C GLU A 172 16.02 22.22 -9.10
N MET A 173 17.13 21.47 -9.15
CA MET A 173 17.12 20.03 -9.39
C MET A 173 16.40 19.27 -8.27
N GLY A 174 16.40 19.80 -7.04
CA GLY A 174 15.65 19.26 -5.90
C GLY A 174 14.14 19.45 -5.97
N GLN A 175 13.66 20.13 -7.00
CA GLN A 175 12.24 20.48 -7.23
C GLN A 175 11.74 20.06 -8.62
N ASP A 176 12.52 19.37 -9.43
CA ASP A 176 12.20 19.02 -10.80
C ASP A 176 11.35 17.76 -10.95
N GLN A 177 11.11 17.04 -9.85
CA GLN A 177 10.37 15.78 -9.83
C GLN A 177 9.42 15.69 -8.63
N ALA A 178 8.20 15.25 -8.87
CA ALA A 178 7.20 15.02 -7.82
C ALA A 178 7.71 14.09 -6.70
N GLY A 179 8.52 13.09 -7.05
CA GLY A 179 9.11 12.14 -6.11
C GLY A 179 10.02 12.77 -5.06
N LEU A 180 10.65 13.92 -5.34
CA LEU A 180 11.51 14.61 -4.38
C LEU A 180 10.68 15.36 -3.33
N PHE A 181 9.50 15.85 -3.68
CA PHE A 181 8.56 16.42 -2.72
C PHE A 181 7.95 15.36 -1.81
N THR A 182 7.61 14.18 -2.34
CA THR A 182 7.13 13.05 -1.52
C THR A 182 8.21 12.57 -0.55
N LEU A 183 9.47 12.49 -0.99
CA LEU A 183 10.62 12.14 -0.15
C LEU A 183 10.84 13.18 0.95
N ARG A 184 10.84 14.48 0.61
CA ARG A 184 10.95 15.59 1.56
C ARG A 184 9.84 15.55 2.61
N ALA A 185 8.61 15.37 2.17
CA ALA A 185 7.44 15.28 3.06
C ALA A 185 7.56 14.08 4.01
N GLU A 186 8.02 12.93 3.52
CA GLU A 186 8.24 11.76 4.36
C GLU A 186 9.32 11.99 5.41
N CYS A 187 10.44 12.66 5.05
CA CYS A 187 11.49 12.99 6.00
C CYS A 187 10.97 13.91 7.10
N TYR A 188 10.27 14.99 6.76
CA TYR A 188 9.63 15.87 7.76
C TYR A 188 8.65 15.10 8.64
N TRP A 189 7.86 14.17 8.05
CA TRP A 189 6.93 13.34 8.80
C TRP A 189 7.64 12.45 9.84
N LYS A 190 8.73 11.81 9.45
CA LYS A 190 9.56 10.99 10.36
C LYS A 190 10.19 11.80 11.48
N LEU A 191 10.52 13.06 11.23
CA LEU A 191 11.01 14.01 12.24
C LEU A 191 9.88 14.60 13.10
N LYS A 192 8.61 14.29 12.82
CA LYS A 192 7.40 14.86 13.43
C LYS A 192 7.22 16.37 13.16
N GLU A 193 7.85 16.88 12.13
CA GLU A 193 7.71 18.24 11.63
C GLU A 193 6.55 18.32 10.62
N TYR A 194 5.32 18.10 11.10
CA TYR A 194 4.13 17.90 10.26
C TYR A 194 3.83 19.09 9.35
N ASN A 195 4.08 20.32 9.80
CA ASN A 195 3.88 21.51 8.97
C ASN A 195 4.81 21.49 7.74
N GLY A 196 6.08 21.17 7.92
CA GLY A 196 7.04 21.02 6.82
C GLY A 196 6.65 19.92 5.84
N ALA A 197 6.10 18.80 6.35
CA ALA A 197 5.59 17.72 5.52
C ALA A 197 4.43 18.17 4.64
N LEU A 198 3.44 18.88 5.21
CA LEU A 198 2.27 19.37 4.49
C LEU A 198 2.63 20.47 3.49
N GLU A 199 3.57 21.36 3.85
CA GLU A 199 4.09 22.39 2.94
C GLU A 199 4.80 21.79 1.74
N ALA A 200 5.67 20.79 1.95
CA ALA A 200 6.34 20.07 0.87
C ALA A 200 5.33 19.44 -0.09
N LEU A 201 4.28 18.78 0.42
CA LEU A 201 3.22 18.19 -0.41
C LEU A 201 2.38 19.25 -1.14
N SER A 202 2.13 20.40 -0.51
CA SER A 202 1.36 21.48 -1.13
C SER A 202 2.15 22.08 -2.29
N ARG A 203 3.44 22.41 -2.08
CA ARG A 203 4.31 22.92 -3.14
C ARG A 203 4.51 21.91 -4.27
N GLY A 204 4.69 20.63 -3.91
CA GLY A 204 4.75 19.56 -4.92
C GLY A 204 3.46 19.46 -5.74
N GLY A 205 2.29 19.59 -5.11
CA GLY A 205 1.00 19.58 -5.78
C GLY A 205 0.75 20.79 -6.69
N GLU A 206 1.32 21.95 -6.38
CA GLU A 206 1.27 23.13 -7.25
C GLU A 206 2.09 22.93 -8.54
N LEU A 207 3.27 22.33 -8.40
CA LEU A 207 4.18 22.07 -9.53
C LEU A 207 3.78 20.83 -10.33
N PHE A 208 3.23 19.82 -9.68
CA PHE A 208 2.84 18.52 -10.25
C PHE A 208 1.40 18.15 -9.89
N PRO A 209 0.39 18.92 -10.36
CA PRO A 209 -1.02 18.74 -9.96
C PRO A 209 -1.60 17.39 -10.41
N GLU A 210 -0.99 16.73 -11.38
CA GLU A 210 -1.42 15.44 -11.89
C GLU A 210 -0.72 14.25 -11.18
N ASP A 211 0.24 14.51 -10.28
CA ASP A 211 0.94 13.44 -9.59
C ASP A 211 0.09 12.81 -8.48
N LYS A 212 -0.32 11.58 -8.74
CA LYS A 212 -1.22 10.82 -7.87
C LYS A 212 -0.57 10.42 -6.54
N LYS A 213 0.75 10.27 -6.49
CA LYS A 213 1.46 9.90 -5.26
C LYS A 213 1.44 11.05 -4.26
N LEU A 214 1.62 12.28 -4.73
CA LEU A 214 1.50 13.48 -3.90
C LEU A 214 0.08 13.61 -3.30
N LEU A 215 -0.96 13.46 -4.13
CA LEU A 215 -2.35 13.53 -3.69
C LEU A 215 -2.66 12.42 -2.67
N LYS A 216 -2.21 11.20 -2.94
CA LYS A 216 -2.39 10.05 -2.04
C LYS A 216 -1.70 10.27 -0.70
N GLN A 217 -0.44 10.73 -0.70
CA GLN A 217 0.31 10.98 0.52
C GLN A 217 -0.32 12.09 1.34
N LYS A 218 -0.79 13.18 0.69
CA LYS A 218 -1.51 14.28 1.32
C LYS A 218 -2.78 13.81 2.02
N PHE A 219 -3.56 12.94 1.37
CA PHE A 219 -4.74 12.32 1.97
C PHE A 219 -4.39 11.57 3.26
N TYR A 220 -3.40 10.67 3.23
CA TYR A 220 -3.04 9.88 4.42
C TYR A 220 -2.50 10.74 5.56
N TYR A 221 -1.70 11.77 5.27
CA TYR A 221 -1.15 12.66 6.30
C TYR A 221 -2.24 13.49 6.97
N PHE A 222 -3.19 14.03 6.22
CA PHE A 222 -4.35 14.70 6.81
C PHE A 222 -5.20 13.74 7.65
N ALA A 223 -5.40 12.50 7.18
CA ALA A 223 -6.15 11.49 7.92
C ALA A 223 -5.48 11.14 9.26
N GLU A 224 -4.16 10.95 9.28
CA GLU A 224 -3.40 10.64 10.48
C GLU A 224 -3.40 11.80 11.49
N LEU A 225 -3.37 13.03 11.01
CA LEU A 225 -3.50 14.24 11.82
C LEU A 225 -4.96 14.52 12.26
N LYS A 226 -5.91 13.68 11.87
CA LYS A 226 -7.36 13.87 12.12
C LYS A 226 -7.94 15.17 11.56
N LEU A 227 -7.31 15.71 10.53
CA LEU A 227 -7.79 16.87 9.77
C LEU A 227 -8.80 16.36 8.72
N TYR A 228 -9.96 15.87 9.19
CA TYR A 228 -10.90 15.09 8.40
C TYR A 228 -11.37 15.81 7.14
N GLN A 229 -11.72 17.10 7.22
CA GLN A 229 -12.19 17.84 6.05
C GLN A 229 -11.10 17.94 4.96
N ALA A 230 -9.89 18.32 5.34
CA ALA A 230 -8.76 18.40 4.41
C ALA A 230 -8.40 17.03 3.79
N ALA A 231 -8.51 15.95 4.58
CA ALA A 231 -8.30 14.60 4.11
C ALA A 231 -9.39 14.16 3.12
N ILE A 232 -10.66 14.51 3.35
CA ILE A 232 -11.78 14.25 2.42
C ILE A 232 -11.52 14.95 1.09
N ASP A 233 -11.13 16.22 1.10
CA ASP A 233 -10.89 17.00 -0.10
C ASP A 233 -9.68 16.44 -0.88
N ALA A 234 -8.62 16.08 -0.18
CA ALA A 234 -7.44 15.42 -0.78
C ALA A 234 -7.78 14.04 -1.36
N SER A 235 -8.63 13.25 -0.69
CA SER A 235 -9.04 11.93 -1.17
C SER A 235 -9.90 12.02 -2.42
N LYS A 236 -10.83 12.98 -2.49
CA LYS A 236 -11.65 13.21 -3.68
C LYS A 236 -10.79 13.57 -4.89
N ALA A 237 -9.86 14.52 -4.71
CA ALA A 237 -8.91 14.88 -5.76
C ALA A 237 -8.08 13.68 -6.25
N TYR A 238 -7.68 12.77 -5.35
CA TYR A 238 -7.00 11.54 -5.72
C TYR A 238 -7.91 10.55 -6.47
N MET A 239 -9.14 10.34 -5.98
CA MET A 239 -10.12 9.41 -6.57
C MET A 239 -10.56 9.83 -7.97
N GLU A 240 -10.71 11.13 -8.22
CA GLU A 240 -11.05 11.70 -9.55
C GLU A 240 -10.00 11.34 -10.62
N LYS A 241 -8.77 11.02 -10.22
CA LYS A 241 -7.73 10.53 -11.14
C LYS A 241 -7.87 9.05 -11.52
N GLY A 242 -8.87 8.33 -10.98
CA GLY A 242 -9.31 7.00 -11.44
C GLY A 242 -8.44 5.80 -11.03
N GLU A 243 -7.55 5.93 -10.05
CA GLU A 243 -6.67 4.85 -9.57
C GLU A 243 -6.91 4.41 -8.13
N ALA A 244 -7.97 4.90 -7.50
CA ALA A 244 -8.27 4.51 -6.13
C ALA A 244 -8.67 3.03 -6.06
N THR A 245 -8.09 2.32 -5.10
CA THR A 245 -8.39 0.92 -4.80
C THR A 245 -9.42 0.81 -3.68
N ASP A 246 -9.87 -0.40 -3.40
CA ASP A 246 -10.74 -0.69 -2.26
C ASP A 246 -10.18 -0.18 -0.92
N LYS A 247 -8.85 -0.14 -0.77
CA LYS A 247 -8.17 0.33 0.46
C LYS A 247 -8.37 1.83 0.70
N GLU A 248 -8.26 2.64 -0.34
CA GLU A 248 -8.48 4.08 -0.24
C GLU A 248 -9.94 4.41 0.06
N TYR A 249 -10.89 3.72 -0.58
CA TYR A 249 -12.32 3.85 -0.26
C TYR A 249 -12.62 3.46 1.18
N VAL A 250 -12.08 2.35 1.66
CA VAL A 250 -12.21 1.91 3.05
C VAL A 250 -11.61 2.94 4.02
N ALA A 251 -10.42 3.47 3.72
CA ALA A 251 -9.76 4.48 4.57
C ALA A 251 -10.59 5.77 4.64
N LEU A 252 -11.09 6.26 3.49
CA LEU A 252 -11.96 7.43 3.45
C LEU A 252 -13.26 7.21 4.23
N ALA A 253 -13.91 6.06 4.04
CA ALA A 253 -15.14 5.75 4.74
C ALA A 253 -14.95 5.65 6.26
N GLN A 254 -13.86 5.02 6.73
CA GLN A 254 -13.53 4.94 8.15
C GLN A 254 -13.28 6.33 8.74
N MET A 255 -12.60 7.20 8.01
CA MET A 255 -12.36 8.58 8.43
C MET A 255 -13.67 9.39 8.52
N LEU A 256 -14.56 9.27 7.52
CA LEU A 256 -15.87 9.91 7.53
C LEU A 256 -16.71 9.43 8.71
N LEU A 257 -16.70 8.11 9.00
CA LEU A 257 -17.40 7.54 10.16
C LEU A 257 -16.83 8.03 11.50
N SER A 258 -15.51 8.23 11.58
CA SER A 258 -14.84 8.77 12.77
C SER A 258 -15.10 10.26 12.96
N GLY A 259 -15.31 11.00 11.87
CA GLY A 259 -15.71 12.41 11.85
C GLY A 259 -17.23 12.62 11.92
N GLU A 260 -17.99 11.58 12.25
CA GLU A 260 -19.48 11.61 12.37
C GLU A 260 -20.21 12.01 11.07
N GLN A 261 -19.54 11.97 9.93
CA GLN A 261 -20.11 12.29 8.62
C GLN A 261 -20.78 11.06 7.99
N LEU A 262 -21.83 10.56 8.64
CA LEU A 262 -22.48 9.29 8.30
C LEU A 262 -23.00 9.25 6.86
N ASP A 263 -23.64 10.33 6.38
CA ASP A 263 -24.22 10.39 5.04
C ASP A 263 -23.16 10.37 3.95
N SER A 264 -22.06 11.07 4.16
CA SER A 264 -20.90 11.04 3.25
C SER A 264 -20.24 9.67 3.24
N ALA A 265 -20.14 9.01 4.40
CA ALA A 265 -19.59 7.67 4.51
C ALA A 265 -20.45 6.64 3.75
N ILE A 266 -21.79 6.73 3.88
CA ILE A 266 -22.71 5.84 3.15
C ILE A 266 -22.52 6.01 1.64
N LYS A 267 -22.49 7.24 1.11
CA LYS A 267 -22.31 7.50 -0.32
C LYS A 267 -21.01 6.91 -0.85
N VAL A 268 -19.90 7.14 -0.15
CA VAL A 268 -18.58 6.58 -0.52
C VAL A 268 -18.57 5.07 -0.49
N LEU A 269 -19.22 4.46 0.51
CA LEU A 269 -19.28 3.00 0.63
C LEU A 269 -20.22 2.36 -0.38
N GLU A 270 -21.32 3.03 -0.76
CA GLU A 270 -22.19 2.55 -1.83
C GLU A 270 -21.47 2.56 -3.19
N GLU A 271 -20.73 3.62 -3.50
CA GLU A 271 -19.87 3.69 -4.68
C GLU A 271 -18.79 2.60 -4.64
N ALA A 272 -18.09 2.48 -3.51
CA ALA A 272 -17.06 1.45 -3.32
C ALA A 272 -17.61 0.04 -3.49
N LYS A 273 -18.85 -0.23 -3.04
CA LYS A 273 -19.50 -1.54 -3.18
C LYS A 273 -19.78 -1.89 -4.64
N ILE A 274 -20.08 -0.89 -5.47
CA ILE A 274 -20.29 -1.09 -6.91
C ILE A 274 -18.96 -1.41 -7.60
N LEU A 275 -17.90 -0.67 -7.25
CA LEU A 275 -16.57 -0.82 -7.85
C LEU A 275 -15.84 -2.08 -7.37
N PHE A 276 -16.00 -2.44 -6.10
CA PHE A 276 -15.28 -3.53 -5.43
C PHE A 276 -16.24 -4.49 -4.70
N PRO A 277 -17.14 -5.17 -5.43
CA PRO A 277 -18.20 -5.99 -4.83
C PRO A 277 -17.68 -7.17 -4.01
N ALA A 278 -16.45 -7.64 -4.30
CA ALA A 278 -15.82 -8.76 -3.63
C ALA A 278 -15.01 -8.39 -2.37
N THR A 279 -15.03 -7.12 -1.93
CA THR A 279 -14.33 -6.67 -0.72
C THR A 279 -15.26 -6.72 0.51
N PRO A 280 -15.17 -7.74 1.39
CA PRO A 280 -16.11 -7.92 2.50
C PRO A 280 -16.14 -6.73 3.45
N LYS A 281 -14.99 -6.09 3.66
CA LYS A 281 -14.86 -4.95 4.56
C LYS A 281 -15.73 -3.75 4.15
N ILE A 282 -15.93 -3.53 2.86
CA ILE A 282 -16.80 -2.47 2.34
C ILE A 282 -18.25 -2.76 2.74
N ALA A 283 -18.73 -3.98 2.48
CA ALA A 283 -20.08 -4.39 2.85
C ALA A 283 -20.32 -4.30 4.37
N MET A 284 -19.32 -4.70 5.17
CA MET A 284 -19.39 -4.60 6.63
C MET A 284 -19.45 -3.17 7.12
N LEU A 285 -18.60 -2.26 6.61
CA LEU A 285 -18.61 -0.85 6.98
C LEU A 285 -19.94 -0.17 6.59
N LEU A 286 -20.44 -0.48 5.39
CA LEU A 286 -21.72 0.02 4.92
C LEU A 286 -22.87 -0.50 5.80
N GLY A 287 -22.86 -1.77 6.16
CA GLY A 287 -23.82 -2.35 7.09
C GLY A 287 -23.80 -1.69 8.45
N HIS A 288 -22.63 -1.43 9.03
CA HIS A 288 -22.50 -0.68 10.29
C HIS A 288 -23.02 0.76 10.16
N ALA A 289 -22.80 1.42 9.01
CA ALA A 289 -23.31 2.74 8.76
C ALA A 289 -24.86 2.75 8.70
N TYR A 290 -25.47 1.77 8.03
CA TYR A 290 -26.92 1.61 8.00
C TYR A 290 -27.50 1.18 9.36
N LEU A 291 -26.77 0.40 10.16
CA LEU A 291 -27.19 0.05 11.50
C LEU A 291 -27.29 1.29 12.41
N LYS A 292 -26.43 2.29 12.25
CA LYS A 292 -26.56 3.59 12.93
C LYS A 292 -27.81 4.36 12.54
N ARG A 293 -28.45 4.02 11.44
CA ARG A 293 -29.76 4.53 10.98
C ARG A 293 -30.94 3.61 11.33
N ASP A 294 -30.69 2.60 12.17
CA ASP A 294 -31.66 1.58 12.54
C ASP A 294 -32.22 0.76 11.36
N MET A 295 -31.47 0.69 10.26
CA MET A 295 -31.86 -0.09 9.07
C MET A 295 -31.37 -1.54 9.16
N VAL A 296 -31.94 -2.28 10.14
CA VAL A 296 -31.44 -3.62 10.53
C VAL A 296 -31.50 -4.63 9.39
N HIS A 297 -32.54 -4.64 8.57
CA HIS A 297 -32.66 -5.56 7.42
C HIS A 297 -31.61 -5.31 6.35
N ILE A 298 -31.32 -4.04 6.02
CA ILE A 298 -30.27 -3.69 5.07
C ILE A 298 -28.90 -4.11 5.61
N THR A 299 -28.67 -3.88 6.92
CA THR A 299 -27.46 -4.34 7.59
C THR A 299 -27.29 -5.85 7.49
N ALA A 300 -28.36 -6.63 7.72
CA ALA A 300 -28.35 -8.09 7.65
C ALA A 300 -27.94 -8.57 6.25
N ASN A 301 -28.53 -8.01 5.20
CA ASN A 301 -28.20 -8.33 3.81
C ASN A 301 -26.73 -8.00 3.46
N LEU A 302 -26.21 -6.88 3.94
CA LEU A 302 -24.83 -6.47 3.69
C LEU A 302 -23.83 -7.37 4.42
N PHE A 303 -24.15 -7.79 5.65
CA PHE A 303 -23.32 -8.72 6.41
C PHE A 303 -23.32 -10.12 5.78
N GLU A 304 -24.46 -10.56 5.26
CA GLU A 304 -24.53 -11.81 4.50
C GLU A 304 -23.71 -11.71 3.22
N GLN A 305 -23.78 -10.59 2.49
CA GLN A 305 -22.94 -10.39 1.31
C GLN A 305 -21.45 -10.45 1.66
N ALA A 306 -21.04 -9.87 2.78
CA ALA A 306 -19.66 -9.98 3.27
C ALA A 306 -19.28 -11.44 3.54
N SER A 307 -20.22 -12.25 4.10
CA SER A 307 -19.99 -13.65 4.42
C SER A 307 -19.80 -14.56 3.21
N TYR A 308 -20.21 -14.14 2.00
CA TYR A 308 -19.93 -14.90 0.77
C TYR A 308 -18.45 -14.89 0.38
N TYR A 309 -17.71 -13.88 0.81
CA TYR A 309 -16.29 -13.72 0.51
C TYR A 309 -15.38 -14.01 1.70
N ASP A 310 -15.95 -13.97 2.93
CA ASP A 310 -15.23 -14.25 4.17
C ASP A 310 -16.19 -14.84 5.21
N ASP A 311 -16.07 -16.15 5.44
CA ASP A 311 -16.89 -16.91 6.38
C ASP A 311 -16.89 -16.37 7.81
N ASN A 312 -15.87 -15.59 8.19
CA ASN A 312 -15.81 -14.98 9.51
C ASN A 312 -17.00 -14.05 9.80
N TYR A 313 -17.65 -13.51 8.76
CA TYR A 313 -18.82 -12.62 8.89
C TYR A 313 -20.15 -13.36 8.96
N THR A 314 -20.17 -14.68 8.80
CA THR A 314 -21.43 -15.48 8.81
C THR A 314 -22.15 -15.38 10.15
N LYS A 315 -21.42 -15.31 11.25
CA LYS A 315 -21.98 -15.18 12.61
C LYS A 315 -22.71 -13.84 12.78
N GLU A 316 -22.05 -12.76 12.36
CA GLU A 316 -22.60 -11.39 12.41
C GLU A 316 -23.83 -11.27 11.52
N ALA A 317 -23.79 -11.84 10.32
CA ALA A 317 -24.94 -11.87 9.41
C ALA A 317 -26.14 -12.60 10.04
N SER A 318 -25.93 -13.78 10.59
CA SER A 318 -26.97 -14.55 11.29
C SER A 318 -27.58 -13.75 12.47
N GLU A 319 -26.74 -13.06 13.25
CA GLU A 319 -27.22 -12.22 14.36
C GLU A 319 -28.03 -11.02 13.88
N MET A 320 -27.64 -10.40 12.75
CA MET A 320 -28.40 -9.27 12.20
C MET A 320 -29.77 -9.72 11.68
N TYR A 321 -29.87 -10.88 11.01
CA TYR A 321 -31.17 -11.42 10.64
C TYR A 321 -32.02 -11.78 11.85
N ARG A 322 -31.43 -12.29 12.96
CA ARG A 322 -32.15 -12.50 14.20
C ARG A 322 -32.74 -11.18 14.77
N ARG A 323 -31.95 -10.10 14.77
CA ARG A 323 -32.39 -8.77 15.19
C ARG A 323 -33.48 -8.20 14.26
N ALA A 324 -33.35 -8.49 12.96
CA ALA A 324 -34.35 -8.12 11.95
C ALA A 324 -35.64 -8.96 12.06
N LYS A 325 -35.69 -9.94 13.00
CA LYS A 325 -36.79 -10.89 13.18
C LYS A 325 -37.03 -11.85 12.00
N ASP A 326 -36.06 -11.94 11.08
CA ASP A 326 -36.04 -13.01 10.08
C ASP A 326 -35.33 -14.25 10.67
N LEU A 327 -36.05 -14.92 11.57
CA LEU A 327 -35.51 -16.04 12.35
C LEU A 327 -35.22 -17.31 11.51
N PRO A 328 -36.03 -17.63 10.44
CA PRO A 328 -35.68 -18.70 9.55
C PRO A 328 -34.34 -18.49 8.85
N HIS A 329 -34.09 -17.30 8.33
CA HIS A 329 -32.84 -16.98 7.62
C HIS A 329 -31.64 -16.91 8.59
N ALA A 330 -31.86 -16.36 9.79
CA ALA A 330 -30.86 -16.42 10.87
C ALA A 330 -30.43 -17.86 11.19
N LEU A 331 -31.38 -18.78 11.28
CA LEU A 331 -31.10 -20.20 11.57
C LEU A 331 -30.37 -20.89 10.40
N TYR A 332 -30.70 -20.53 9.16
CA TYR A 332 -30.01 -21.00 7.97
C TYR A 332 -28.52 -20.59 8.01
N LEU A 333 -28.21 -19.30 8.24
CA LEU A 333 -26.84 -18.83 8.34
C LEU A 333 -26.12 -19.45 9.55
N ASN A 334 -26.79 -19.55 10.69
CA ASN A 334 -26.25 -20.25 11.86
C ASN A 334 -25.84 -21.70 11.51
N SER A 335 -26.57 -22.38 10.63
CA SER A 335 -26.23 -23.75 10.22
C SER A 335 -24.86 -23.85 9.53
N LYS A 336 -24.40 -22.79 8.87
CA LYS A 336 -23.12 -22.70 8.17
C LYS A 336 -21.92 -22.45 9.09
N LEU A 337 -22.14 -22.05 10.36
CA LEU A 337 -21.04 -21.77 11.27
C LEU A 337 -20.22 -23.04 11.54
N SER A 338 -18.91 -22.91 11.42
CA SER A 338 -17.95 -23.98 11.71
C SER A 338 -17.66 -24.12 13.22
N ASN A 339 -17.67 -23.00 13.96
CA ASN A 339 -17.46 -23.01 15.41
C ASN A 339 -18.70 -23.48 16.16
N ASN A 340 -18.66 -24.73 16.63
CA ASN A 340 -19.79 -25.35 17.32
C ASN A 340 -20.21 -24.64 18.61
N LYS A 341 -19.30 -24.00 19.35
CA LYS A 341 -19.65 -23.22 20.54
C LYS A 341 -20.49 -22.01 20.19
N GLU A 342 -20.02 -21.20 19.24
CA GLU A 342 -20.72 -20.01 18.78
C GLU A 342 -22.06 -20.39 18.10
N LYS A 343 -22.06 -21.47 17.30
CA LYS A 343 -23.25 -22.02 16.67
C LYS A 343 -24.33 -22.36 17.70
N LEU A 344 -23.97 -23.05 18.78
CA LEU A 344 -24.92 -23.40 19.85
C LEU A 344 -25.43 -22.18 20.60
N LYS A 345 -24.54 -21.24 20.99
CA LYS A 345 -24.94 -19.99 21.66
C LYS A 345 -25.98 -19.23 20.88
N GLN A 346 -25.68 -18.97 19.60
CA GLN A 346 -26.58 -18.21 18.74
C GLN A 346 -27.88 -18.99 18.44
N LYS A 347 -27.80 -20.31 18.30
CA LYS A 347 -28.97 -21.17 18.08
C LYS A 347 -29.94 -21.12 19.26
N VAL A 348 -29.44 -21.09 20.49
CA VAL A 348 -30.27 -20.88 21.69
C VAL A 348 -31.00 -19.55 21.61
N ALA A 349 -30.30 -18.45 21.26
CA ALA A 349 -30.93 -17.13 21.13
C ALA A 349 -32.02 -17.10 20.05
N ILE A 350 -31.78 -17.73 18.90
CA ILE A 350 -32.79 -17.82 17.82
C ILE A 350 -33.99 -18.62 18.29
N PHE A 351 -33.81 -19.75 19.00
CA PHE A 351 -34.94 -20.57 19.50
C PHE A 351 -35.72 -19.87 20.61
N VAL A 352 -35.07 -19.05 21.46
CA VAL A 352 -35.77 -18.19 22.43
C VAL A 352 -36.66 -17.20 21.70
N ASP A 353 -36.14 -16.51 20.68
CA ASP A 353 -36.90 -15.55 19.87
C ASP A 353 -38.07 -16.20 19.08
N ARG A 354 -37.98 -17.50 18.77
CA ARG A 354 -39.02 -18.29 18.10
C ARG A 354 -40.02 -18.92 19.08
N GLY A 355 -39.75 -18.89 20.40
CA GLY A 355 -40.55 -19.59 21.39
C GLY A 355 -40.46 -21.14 21.30
N GLU A 356 -39.40 -21.66 20.67
CA GLU A 356 -39.21 -23.11 20.45
C GLU A 356 -38.46 -23.74 21.62
N PHE A 357 -39.08 -23.77 22.80
CA PHE A 357 -38.44 -24.13 24.07
C PHE A 357 -37.99 -25.58 24.12
N GLU A 358 -38.73 -26.53 23.56
CA GLU A 358 -38.37 -27.95 23.48
C GLU A 358 -37.04 -28.12 22.70
N LYS A 359 -36.82 -27.29 21.67
CA LYS A 359 -35.59 -27.35 20.89
C LYS A 359 -34.39 -26.84 21.71
N ILE A 360 -34.57 -25.87 22.60
CA ILE A 360 -33.52 -25.43 23.54
C ILE A 360 -33.15 -26.53 24.49
N ILE A 361 -34.16 -27.25 25.05
CA ILE A 361 -33.96 -28.40 25.90
C ILE A 361 -33.17 -29.52 25.19
N GLY A 362 -33.50 -29.76 23.92
CA GLY A 362 -32.78 -30.71 23.07
C GLY A 362 -31.29 -30.35 22.84
N LEU A 363 -30.89 -29.11 23.08
CA LEU A 363 -29.49 -28.68 22.99
C LEU A 363 -28.70 -28.89 24.32
N LYS A 364 -29.34 -29.28 25.43
CA LYS A 364 -28.75 -29.41 26.79
C LYS A 364 -27.42 -30.16 26.78
N ASP A 365 -27.41 -31.35 26.16
CA ASP A 365 -26.19 -32.19 26.13
C ASP A 365 -25.05 -31.56 25.36
N GLY A 366 -25.37 -30.88 24.23
CA GLY A 366 -24.40 -30.06 23.48
C GLY A 366 -23.86 -28.93 24.32
N LEU A 367 -24.72 -28.14 24.96
CA LEU A 367 -24.33 -27.03 25.83
C LEU A 367 -23.43 -27.52 26.97
N ASN A 368 -23.76 -28.67 27.58
CA ASN A 368 -22.96 -29.27 28.66
C ASN A 368 -21.59 -29.76 28.15
N ARG A 369 -21.56 -30.47 27.01
CA ARG A 369 -20.34 -30.99 26.37
C ARG A 369 -19.32 -29.92 26.08
N TYR A 370 -19.79 -28.76 25.62
CA TYR A 370 -18.92 -27.63 25.29
C TYR A 370 -18.67 -26.67 26.46
N GLY A 371 -19.15 -27.01 27.67
CA GLY A 371 -18.98 -26.21 28.89
C GLY A 371 -19.76 -24.88 28.85
N LEU A 372 -20.74 -24.74 28.00
CA LEU A 372 -21.47 -23.49 27.80
C LEU A 372 -22.47 -23.18 28.92
N LEU A 373 -22.82 -24.15 29.74
CA LEU A 373 -23.66 -23.92 30.93
C LEU A 373 -22.95 -23.25 32.09
N SER A 374 -21.66 -22.88 31.96
CA SER A 374 -20.97 -21.94 32.86
C SER A 374 -21.36 -20.49 32.58
N ASP A 375 -21.89 -20.18 31.38
CA ASP A 375 -22.46 -18.89 31.04
C ASP A 375 -23.89 -18.81 31.62
N ASP A 376 -24.09 -17.92 32.58
CA ASP A 376 -25.36 -17.73 33.26
C ASP A 376 -26.51 -17.32 32.33
N ASN A 377 -26.24 -16.64 31.20
CA ASN A 377 -27.28 -16.31 30.20
C ASN A 377 -27.80 -17.58 29.51
N LEU A 378 -26.89 -18.49 29.12
CA LEU A 378 -27.28 -19.75 28.48
C LEU A 378 -27.95 -20.70 29.50
N ARG A 379 -27.47 -20.73 30.73
CA ARG A 379 -28.10 -21.45 31.80
C ARG A 379 -29.50 -20.93 32.11
N TYR A 380 -29.67 -19.59 32.13
CA TYR A 380 -30.98 -18.97 32.31
C TYR A 380 -31.93 -19.29 31.15
N ALA A 381 -31.47 -19.20 29.89
CA ALA A 381 -32.26 -19.57 28.74
C ALA A 381 -32.74 -21.03 28.78
N LEU A 382 -31.88 -21.97 29.18
CA LEU A 382 -32.24 -23.38 29.39
C LEU A 382 -33.24 -23.55 30.54
N ALA A 383 -33.01 -22.89 31.67
CA ALA A 383 -33.94 -22.92 32.83
C ALA A 383 -35.30 -22.36 32.45
N TYR A 384 -35.32 -21.27 31.72
CA TYR A 384 -36.54 -20.64 31.21
C TYR A 384 -37.28 -21.56 30.23
N ALA A 385 -36.56 -22.25 29.35
CA ALA A 385 -37.16 -23.22 28.44
C ALA A 385 -37.86 -24.36 29.21
N TYR A 386 -37.23 -24.90 30.25
CA TYR A 386 -37.89 -25.89 31.12
C TYR A 386 -39.12 -25.33 31.85
N PHE A 387 -39.08 -24.09 32.28
CA PHE A 387 -40.24 -23.43 32.90
C PHE A 387 -41.42 -23.30 31.89
N MET A 388 -41.14 -22.92 30.64
CA MET A 388 -42.13 -22.74 29.62
C MET A 388 -42.83 -24.06 29.21
N VAL A 389 -42.10 -25.18 29.26
CA VAL A 389 -42.69 -26.53 29.00
C VAL A 389 -43.24 -27.17 30.28
N LYS A 390 -43.32 -26.44 31.39
CA LYS A 390 -43.84 -26.85 32.70
C LYS A 390 -43.04 -27.97 33.37
N ASP A 391 -41.76 -28.20 32.96
CA ASP A 391 -40.82 -29.06 33.72
C ASP A 391 -40.16 -28.23 34.84
N TYR A 392 -40.92 -27.98 35.89
CA TYR A 392 -40.52 -27.11 37.01
C TYR A 392 -39.35 -27.63 37.79
N ASP A 393 -39.16 -28.97 37.88
CA ASP A 393 -38.06 -29.58 38.61
C ASP A 393 -36.71 -29.29 37.94
N GLN A 394 -36.65 -29.48 36.62
CA GLN A 394 -35.45 -29.15 35.87
C GLN A 394 -35.19 -27.62 35.81
N ALA A 395 -36.23 -26.81 35.70
CA ALA A 395 -36.12 -25.36 35.74
C ALA A 395 -35.45 -24.92 37.06
N GLU A 396 -35.90 -25.41 38.20
CA GLU A 396 -35.35 -25.12 39.53
C GLU A 396 -33.86 -25.51 39.66
N ILE A 397 -33.47 -26.70 39.16
CA ILE A 397 -32.09 -27.19 39.18
C ILE A 397 -31.16 -26.19 38.46
N HIS A 398 -31.60 -25.64 37.34
CA HIS A 398 -30.78 -24.69 36.56
C HIS A 398 -30.84 -23.27 37.15
N PHE A 399 -31.99 -22.77 37.58
CA PHE A 399 -32.11 -21.43 38.19
C PHE A 399 -31.30 -21.29 39.46
N LYS A 400 -31.21 -22.34 40.30
CA LYS A 400 -30.40 -22.34 41.55
C LYS A 400 -28.89 -22.17 41.31
N LYS A 401 -28.42 -22.48 40.10
CA LYS A 401 -27.00 -22.39 39.74
C LYS A 401 -26.60 -21.06 39.11
N ILE A 402 -27.52 -20.12 39.00
CA ILE A 402 -27.26 -18.77 38.46
C ILE A 402 -26.62 -17.94 39.58
N SER A 403 -25.48 -17.34 39.26
CA SER A 403 -24.69 -16.49 40.16
C SER A 403 -24.71 -15.01 39.76
N ASP A 404 -24.96 -14.70 38.47
CA ASP A 404 -25.06 -13.30 38.00
C ASP A 404 -26.22 -12.56 38.71
N SER A 405 -25.92 -11.42 39.32
CA SER A 405 -26.88 -10.67 40.15
C SER A 405 -28.10 -10.18 39.38
N SER A 406 -27.92 -9.79 38.10
CA SER A 406 -29.00 -9.29 37.26
C SER A 406 -29.97 -10.39 36.83
N LEU A 407 -29.41 -11.58 36.52
CA LEU A 407 -30.19 -12.76 36.18
C LEU A 407 -30.79 -13.43 37.41
N PHE A 408 -30.13 -13.38 38.54
CA PHE A 408 -30.59 -13.92 39.80
C PHE A 408 -31.94 -13.31 40.24
N SER A 409 -32.08 -11.98 40.10
CA SER A 409 -33.34 -11.27 40.37
C SER A 409 -34.48 -11.79 39.50
N LYS A 410 -34.24 -11.93 38.18
CA LYS A 410 -35.21 -12.48 37.22
C LYS A 410 -35.53 -13.96 37.52
N ALA A 411 -34.51 -14.76 37.80
CA ALA A 411 -34.66 -16.15 38.16
C ALA A 411 -35.52 -16.32 39.42
N THR A 412 -35.33 -15.45 40.43
CA THR A 412 -36.10 -15.47 41.70
C THR A 412 -37.57 -15.23 41.46
N ILE A 413 -37.92 -14.31 40.53
CA ILE A 413 -39.31 -14.05 40.18
C ILE A 413 -39.97 -15.29 39.57
N ILE A 414 -39.25 -15.95 38.61
CA ILE A 414 -39.78 -17.19 37.99
C ILE A 414 -39.87 -18.32 39.01
N ARG A 415 -38.89 -18.48 39.90
CA ARG A 415 -38.91 -19.51 40.94
C ARG A 415 -40.12 -19.32 41.92
N LYS A 416 -40.45 -18.09 42.29
CA LYS A 416 -41.69 -17.81 43.02
C LYS A 416 -42.93 -18.23 42.26
N SER A 417 -42.96 -18.03 40.94
CA SER A 417 -44.07 -18.50 40.10
C SER A 417 -44.11 -20.03 40.04
N ILE A 418 -42.95 -20.71 39.93
CA ILE A 418 -42.87 -22.17 39.99
C ILE A 418 -43.43 -22.70 41.29
N GLU A 419 -43.10 -22.08 42.44
CA GLU A 419 -43.60 -22.48 43.76
C GLU A 419 -45.12 -22.37 43.84
N LYS A 420 -45.69 -21.27 43.34
CA LYS A 420 -47.17 -21.12 43.25
C LYS A 420 -47.78 -22.20 42.38
N CYS A 421 -47.25 -22.44 41.20
CA CYS A 421 -47.74 -23.44 40.26
C CYS A 421 -47.70 -24.87 40.82
N LYS A 422 -46.67 -25.20 41.62
CA LYS A 422 -46.57 -26.50 42.31
C LYS A 422 -47.62 -26.69 43.41
N ASN A 423 -47.95 -25.56 44.10
CA ASN A 423 -48.88 -25.60 45.23
C ASN A 423 -50.32 -25.51 44.76
N ASN A 424 -50.63 -24.76 43.69
CA ASN A 424 -51.99 -24.60 43.16
C ASN A 424 -51.93 -24.43 41.63
N SER A 425 -52.35 -25.44 40.88
CA SER A 425 -52.31 -25.45 39.41
C SER A 425 -53.18 -24.35 38.76
N LEU A 426 -54.18 -23.80 39.50
CA LEU A 426 -55.04 -22.71 39.04
C LEU A 426 -54.33 -21.35 39.08
N GLU A 427 -53.26 -21.23 39.80
CA GLU A 427 -52.45 -20.01 39.87
C GLU A 427 -51.34 -19.93 38.80
N CYS A 428 -51.31 -20.91 37.90
CA CYS A 428 -50.31 -21.05 36.82
C CYS A 428 -50.76 -20.41 35.49
N LEU A 429 -51.66 -19.45 35.50
CA LEU A 429 -52.14 -18.73 34.31
C LEU A 429 -51.31 -17.49 34.02
#